data_af98f942c2c7c47aed68e0d9c6bcd19c
#
_entry.id   af98f942c2c7c47aed68e0d9c6bcd19c
#
_cell.length_a   1.000
_cell.length_b   1.000
_cell.length_c   1.000
_cell.angle_alpha   90.00
_cell.angle_beta   90.00
_cell.angle_gamma   90.00
#
_symmetry.space_group_name_H-M   'P 1'
#
loop_
_entity.id
_entity.type
_entity.pdbx_description
1 polymer ?
#
loop_
_entity_poly.entity_id
_entity_poly.type
_entity_poly.pdbx_seq_one_letter_code
_entity_poly.pdbx_strand_id
1 'polypeptide(L)'
;MKTFSLNSVELLEYQPNRYPFLMIDCVTQVKPGVFAEGYKNLTNNEWYFPIHFPGNPNVPGALQLEALAQMLTVAITTLPGNKGKVTHALSHTIRFKKEVLPGQKF
;
A
#
# COMPACT_ATOMS: atom_id res chain seq x y z
N MET A 1 18.54 13.08 -1.91
CA MET A 1 17.96 12.55 -3.16
C MET A 1 16.70 13.32 -3.51
N LYS A 2 16.43 13.39 -4.80
CA LYS A 2 15.19 14.01 -5.26
C LYS A 2 14.01 13.09 -5.03
N THR A 3 12.82 13.68 -4.92
CA THR A 3 11.58 12.93 -4.88
C THR A 3 11.11 12.63 -6.31
N PHE A 4 10.36 11.56 -6.45
CA PHE A 4 9.74 11.19 -7.72
C PHE A 4 8.45 10.40 -7.46
N SER A 5 7.70 10.15 -8.52
CA SER A 5 6.46 9.39 -8.45
C SER A 5 6.60 8.08 -9.21
N LEU A 6 5.73 7.13 -8.89
CA LEU A 6 5.64 5.84 -9.58
C LEU A 6 4.17 5.61 -9.93
N ASN A 7 3.88 5.44 -11.22
CA ASN A 7 2.54 5.03 -11.62
C ASN A 7 2.33 3.54 -11.28
N SER A 8 1.14 3.03 -11.54
CA SER A 8 0.78 1.66 -11.16
C SER A 8 1.62 0.59 -11.84
N VAL A 9 2.18 0.88 -13.00
CA VAL A 9 3.06 -0.06 -13.72
C VAL A 9 4.47 0.01 -13.17
N GLU A 10 5.00 1.22 -13.01
CA GLU A 10 6.35 1.45 -12.47
C GLU A 10 6.49 0.91 -11.06
N LEU A 11 5.42 1.02 -10.26
CA LEU A 11 5.37 0.52 -8.89
C LEU A 11 5.76 -0.95 -8.82
N LEU A 12 5.36 -1.75 -9.80
CA LEU A 12 5.59 -3.20 -9.79
C LEU A 12 7.08 -3.57 -9.87
N GLU A 13 7.93 -2.66 -10.31
CA GLU A 13 9.37 -2.89 -10.33
C GLU A 13 9.98 -2.82 -8.93
N TYR A 14 9.32 -2.13 -8.01
CA TYR A 14 9.84 -1.89 -6.65
C TYR A 14 9.08 -2.66 -5.59
N GLN A 15 7.78 -2.91 -5.79
CA GLN A 15 6.95 -3.61 -4.83
C GLN A 15 6.74 -5.07 -5.29
N PRO A 16 7.25 -6.07 -4.54
CA PRO A 16 7.16 -7.46 -4.96
C PRO A 16 5.78 -8.09 -4.78
N ASN A 17 4.90 -7.51 -3.96
CA ASN A 17 3.54 -8.03 -3.79
C ASN A 17 2.74 -7.91 -5.07
N ARG A 18 1.83 -8.85 -5.31
CA ARG A 18 0.95 -8.90 -6.49
C ARG A 18 -0.47 -9.22 -6.06
N TYR A 19 -1.43 -9.03 -6.96
CA TYR A 19 -2.81 -9.41 -6.74
C TYR A 19 -2.89 -10.85 -6.21
N PRO A 20 -3.71 -11.16 -5.18
CA PRO A 20 -4.68 -10.24 -4.57
C PRO A 20 -4.13 -9.48 -3.35
N PHE A 21 -2.85 -9.54 -3.08
CA PHE A 21 -2.27 -8.98 -1.86
C PHE A 21 -1.59 -7.62 -2.06
N LEU A 22 -1.51 -7.10 -3.27
CA LEU A 22 -1.00 -5.75 -3.51
C LEU A 22 -2.05 -4.74 -3.04
N MET A 23 -1.69 -3.92 -2.04
CA MET A 23 -2.61 -3.02 -1.34
C MET A 23 -2.37 -1.54 -1.66
N ILE A 24 -1.55 -1.22 -2.66
CA ILE A 24 -1.32 0.15 -3.09
C ILE A 24 -1.41 0.22 -4.62
N ASP A 25 -1.91 1.33 -5.14
CA ASP A 25 -2.09 1.51 -6.58
C ASP A 25 -1.12 2.48 -7.20
N CYS A 26 -0.71 3.50 -6.45
CA CYS A 26 0.13 4.57 -7.00
C CYS A 26 0.97 5.19 -5.90
N VAL A 27 2.20 5.57 -6.25
CA VAL A 27 3.09 6.34 -5.37
C VAL A 27 3.16 7.74 -5.91
N THR A 28 2.56 8.69 -5.20
CA THR A 28 2.52 10.09 -5.62
C THR A 28 3.86 10.78 -5.39
N GLN A 29 4.58 10.35 -4.35
CA GLN A 29 5.88 10.93 -4.04
C GLN A 29 6.69 9.96 -3.19
N VAL A 30 7.92 9.70 -3.58
CA VAL A 30 8.86 8.93 -2.78
C VAL A 30 10.20 9.63 -2.71
N LYS A 31 10.77 9.67 -1.50
CA LYS A 31 12.15 10.07 -1.27
C LYS A 31 12.86 8.85 -0.71
N PRO A 32 13.72 8.19 -1.51
CA PRO A 32 14.33 6.93 -1.11
C PRO A 32 14.98 6.98 0.27
N GLY A 33 14.63 6.00 1.10
CA GLY A 33 15.15 5.89 2.45
C GLY A 33 14.55 6.86 3.47
N VAL A 34 13.63 7.73 3.06
CA VAL A 34 13.06 8.76 3.93
C VAL A 34 11.55 8.61 4.07
N PHE A 35 10.80 8.66 2.97
CA PHE A 35 9.35 8.51 3.02
C PHE A 35 8.79 8.05 1.67
N ALA A 36 7.55 7.55 1.71
CA ALA A 36 6.75 7.32 0.51
C ALA A 36 5.29 7.67 0.81
N GLU A 37 4.64 8.28 -0.17
CA GLU A 37 3.22 8.65 -0.11
C GLU A 37 2.53 8.14 -1.35
N GLY A 38 1.28 7.74 -1.20
CA GLY A 38 0.51 7.24 -2.31
C GLY A 38 -0.90 6.86 -1.89
N TYR A 39 -1.54 6.02 -2.71
CA TYR A 39 -2.93 5.68 -2.44
C TYR A 39 -3.31 4.31 -3.00
N LYS A 40 -4.41 3.80 -2.48
CA LYS A 40 -5.18 2.67 -2.99
C LYS A 40 -6.57 3.16 -3.37
N ASN A 41 -7.01 2.89 -4.58
CA ASN A 41 -8.39 3.11 -4.99
C ASN A 41 -9.25 1.94 -4.52
N LEU A 42 -10.34 2.22 -3.82
CA LEU A 42 -11.21 1.18 -3.27
C LEU A 42 -12.46 1.08 -4.12
N THR A 43 -12.67 -0.08 -4.72
CA THR A 43 -13.78 -0.36 -5.61
C THR A 43 -14.60 -1.53 -5.11
N ASN A 44 -15.75 -1.78 -5.75
CA ASN A 44 -16.56 -2.95 -5.43
C ASN A 44 -15.88 -4.27 -5.84
N ASN A 45 -14.77 -4.20 -6.55
CA ASN A 45 -14.00 -5.38 -6.99
C ASN A 45 -12.94 -5.83 -5.99
N GLU A 46 -12.84 -5.18 -4.82
CA GLU A 46 -11.91 -5.63 -3.79
C GLU A 46 -12.47 -6.90 -3.14
N TRP A 47 -11.63 -7.93 -3.06
CA TRP A 47 -12.07 -9.28 -2.62
C TRP A 47 -12.53 -9.32 -1.15
N TYR A 48 -12.06 -8.39 -0.32
CA TYR A 48 -12.35 -8.39 1.12
C TYR A 48 -13.69 -7.75 1.47
N PHE A 49 -14.26 -6.92 0.62
CA PHE A 49 -15.53 -6.25 0.93
C PHE A 49 -16.72 -7.20 1.13
N PRO A 50 -16.90 -8.25 0.30
CA PRO A 50 -18.03 -9.17 0.53
C PRO A 50 -17.95 -9.94 1.85
N ILE A 51 -16.75 -10.10 2.40
CA ILE A 51 -16.52 -10.91 3.60
C ILE A 51 -16.30 -10.10 4.86
N HIS A 52 -16.10 -8.79 4.74
CA HIS A 52 -15.76 -7.93 5.87
C HIS A 52 -16.56 -6.62 5.84
N PHE A 53 -17.88 -6.58 6.09
CA PHE A 53 -18.68 -7.78 6.40
C PHE A 53 -19.83 -7.87 5.41
N PRO A 54 -20.51 -9.02 5.25
CA PRO A 54 -21.68 -9.12 4.36
C PRO A 54 -22.69 -8.01 4.66
N GLY A 55 -23.03 -7.18 3.65
CA GLY A 55 -23.95 -6.06 3.81
C GLY A 55 -23.38 -4.83 4.53
N ASN A 56 -22.15 -4.90 5.01
CA ASN A 56 -21.49 -3.79 5.72
C ASN A 56 -19.99 -3.75 5.37
N PRO A 57 -19.66 -3.38 4.12
CA PRO A 57 -18.27 -3.46 3.65
C PRO A 57 -17.39 -2.36 4.24
N ASN A 58 -16.22 -2.76 4.70
CA ASN A 58 -15.15 -1.84 5.08
C ASN A 58 -13.80 -2.55 4.95
N VAL A 59 -12.72 -1.78 4.83
CA VAL A 59 -11.39 -2.36 4.70
C VAL A 59 -10.95 -2.93 6.04
N PRO A 60 -10.59 -4.22 6.12
CA PRO A 60 -10.03 -4.78 7.35
C PRO A 60 -8.84 -3.97 7.86
N GLY A 61 -8.79 -3.72 9.18
CA GLY A 61 -7.69 -2.96 9.77
C GLY A 61 -6.33 -3.58 9.48
N ALA A 62 -6.25 -4.91 9.47
CA ALA A 62 -5.02 -5.62 9.14
C ALA A 62 -4.54 -5.30 7.71
N LEU A 63 -5.46 -5.12 6.75
CA LEU A 63 -5.10 -4.76 5.38
C LEU A 63 -4.72 -3.29 5.25
N GLN A 64 -5.29 -2.41 6.06
CA GLN A 64 -4.84 -1.02 6.12
C GLN A 64 -3.40 -0.94 6.60
N LEU A 65 -3.05 -1.72 7.63
CA LEU A 65 -1.68 -1.83 8.11
C LEU A 65 -0.76 -2.40 7.02
N GLU A 66 -1.22 -3.42 6.30
CA GLU A 66 -0.44 -4.00 5.22
C GLU A 66 -0.17 -2.98 4.10
N ALA A 67 -1.16 -2.15 3.75
CA ALA A 67 -0.98 -1.10 2.75
C ALA A 67 0.13 -0.12 3.17
N LEU A 68 0.15 0.27 4.44
CA LEU A 68 1.20 1.15 4.97
C LEU A 68 2.57 0.47 4.94
N ALA A 69 2.63 -0.82 5.28
CA ALA A 69 3.88 -1.59 5.22
C ALA A 69 4.39 -1.70 3.79
N GLN A 70 3.50 -1.90 2.81
CA GLN A 70 3.87 -1.95 1.41
C GLN A 70 4.38 -0.60 0.91
N MET A 71 3.79 0.49 1.36
CA MET A 71 4.26 1.83 1.02
C MET A 71 5.64 2.09 1.62
N LEU A 72 5.86 1.67 2.86
CA LEU A 72 7.18 1.77 3.50
C LEU A 72 8.22 0.95 2.71
N THR A 73 7.85 -0.22 2.22
CA THR A 73 8.73 -1.05 1.40
C THR A 73 9.21 -0.28 0.16
N VAL A 74 8.35 0.52 -0.47
CA VAL A 74 8.74 1.33 -1.63
C VAL A 74 9.83 2.32 -1.26
N ALA A 75 9.74 2.95 -0.09
CA ALA A 75 10.78 3.87 0.38
C ALA A 75 12.13 3.17 0.53
N ILE A 76 12.12 1.87 0.86
CA ILE A 76 13.33 1.07 1.03
C ILE A 76 13.85 0.56 -0.31
N THR A 77 12.96 0.03 -1.16
CA THR A 77 13.35 -0.60 -2.43
C THR A 77 13.78 0.41 -3.48
N THR A 78 13.45 1.68 -3.31
CA THR A 78 13.92 2.74 -4.19
C THR A 78 15.35 3.20 -3.87
N LEU A 79 15.92 2.75 -2.75
CA LEU A 79 17.35 2.97 -2.48
C LEU A 79 18.20 2.21 -3.51
N PRO A 80 19.37 2.75 -3.91
CA PRO A 80 20.25 2.06 -4.85
C PRO A 80 20.56 0.63 -4.42
N GLY A 81 20.42 -0.32 -5.34
CA GLY A 81 20.70 -1.73 -5.08
C GLY A 81 19.56 -2.53 -4.46
N ASN A 82 18.45 -1.89 -4.10
CA ASN A 82 17.35 -2.56 -3.40
C ASN A 82 16.13 -2.84 -4.28
N LYS A 83 16.16 -2.47 -5.54
CA LYS A 83 15.00 -2.60 -6.44
C LYS A 83 14.46 -4.03 -6.46
N GLY A 84 13.17 -4.17 -6.14
CA GLY A 84 12.48 -5.45 -6.17
C GLY A 84 12.83 -6.44 -5.07
N LYS A 85 13.62 -6.05 -4.08
CA LYS A 85 13.97 -6.93 -2.96
C LYS A 85 12.80 -7.13 -2.01
N VAL A 86 12.73 -8.32 -1.43
CA VAL A 86 11.76 -8.64 -0.37
C VAL A 86 12.24 -8.05 0.95
N THR A 87 11.33 -7.41 1.69
CA THR A 87 11.60 -6.85 3.01
C THR A 87 10.62 -7.41 4.02
N HIS A 88 10.99 -7.34 5.29
CA HIS A 88 10.15 -7.80 6.39
C HIS A 88 10.06 -6.71 7.45
N ALA A 89 8.84 -6.46 7.93
CA ALA A 89 8.63 -5.57 9.06
C ALA A 89 8.78 -6.36 10.36
N LEU A 90 9.45 -5.75 11.35
CA LEU A 90 9.65 -6.37 12.66
C LEU A 90 8.58 -5.92 13.66
N SER A 91 8.10 -4.68 13.55
CA SER A 91 7.06 -4.16 14.44
C SER A 91 6.33 -2.99 13.78
N HIS A 92 5.09 -2.79 14.21
CA HIS A 92 4.25 -1.69 13.76
C HIS A 92 3.48 -1.10 14.92
N THR A 93 3.16 0.19 14.83
CA THR A 93 2.17 0.85 15.68
C THR A 93 1.21 1.59 14.76
N ILE A 94 -0.08 1.33 14.89
CA ILE A 94 -1.09 1.95 14.05
C ILE A 94 -2.32 2.34 14.88
N ARG A 95 -2.95 3.45 14.50
CA ARG A 95 -4.20 3.90 15.09
C ARG A 95 -5.23 4.05 13.99
N PHE A 96 -6.37 3.38 14.14
CA PHE A 96 -7.48 3.49 13.20
C PHE A 96 -8.42 4.61 13.66
N LYS A 97 -8.69 5.57 12.77
CA LYS A 97 -9.49 6.75 13.11
C LYS A 97 -10.92 6.68 12.61
N LYS A 98 -11.15 5.95 11.52
CA LYS A 98 -12.49 5.75 10.94
C LYS A 98 -12.47 4.59 9.97
N GLU A 99 -13.68 4.10 9.61
CA GLU A 99 -13.85 3.08 8.59
C GLU A 99 -13.38 3.59 7.23
N VAL A 100 -12.89 2.66 6.41
CA VAL A 100 -12.54 2.92 5.01
C VAL A 100 -13.49 2.09 4.15
N LEU A 101 -14.23 2.73 3.25
CA LEU A 101 -15.38 2.17 2.56
C LEU A 101 -15.13 2.08 1.05
N PRO A 102 -15.91 1.20 0.35
CA PRO A 102 -15.86 1.16 -1.12
C PRO A 102 -16.14 2.54 -1.73
N GLY A 103 -15.43 2.85 -2.81
CA GLY A 103 -15.55 4.14 -3.49
C GLY A 103 -14.63 5.22 -2.96
N GLN A 104 -13.95 4.97 -1.84
CA GLN A 104 -12.99 5.92 -1.28
C GLN A 104 -11.58 5.65 -1.81
N LYS A 105 -10.72 6.62 -1.61
CA LYS A 105 -9.28 6.49 -1.84
C LYS A 105 -8.61 6.42 -0.47
N PHE A 106 -7.80 5.43 -0.32
CA PHE A 106 -7.08 5.21 0.94
C PHE A 106 -5.61 5.58 0.82
#